data_15068a4e0428c617b2a494655076f4a1
#
_entry.id   15068a4e0428c617b2a494655076f4a1
#
_cell.length_a   1.000
_cell.length_b   1.000
_cell.length_c   1.000
_cell.angle_alpha   90.00
_cell.angle_beta   90.00
_cell.angle_gamma   90.00
#
_symmetry.space_group_name_H-M   'P 1'
#
loop_
_entity.id
_entity.type
_entity.pdbx_description
1 polymer ?
#
loop_
_entity_poly.entity_id
_entity_poly.type
_entity_poly.pdbx_seq_one_letter_code
_entity_poly.pdbx_strand_id
1 'polypeptide(L)'
;MSSNYLFTSESVTEGHPDKICDQISDTILDAILTQDPASRVAAEVVVNTGLVLVTGEITTKAQINYVDLVRKKIAEIGYTHAENGFSANSCSVLIALDEQSPDISQGVTSAQEQRQQLSDSELDKIGAGDQGLMFGYACNETPELMPMPISLAHRISRRLTEVRKQGDLPYLRPDGKTQVSVQYEDGKPVGIDTILVSTQHTETIDDLSENSAVQKRIKDDLWSAVIQPVFADAELKPNDNTRFLVNPTGKFVVGGPQGDSGLTGRKIIVDTYGGYSRHGGGAFSGKDPTKVDRSASYACRYVANNIVAAGLADKCEVQVSYAIGVARPVSIFIETFGTAKVSESTLLDLVKQHFELRPAGIIQTLNLRNLPQERDGRFYQDVAAYGHFGRTDLDLTWERTDKVELLKEYLLSTSAA
;
A
#
# COMPACT_ATOMS: atom_id res chain seq x y z
N MET A 1 26.62 -17.92 14.29
CA MET A 1 26.86 -16.60 14.93
C MET A 1 25.52 -15.92 15.06
N SER A 2 25.16 -15.48 16.26
CA SER A 2 23.95 -14.66 16.47
C SER A 2 24.03 -13.42 15.59
N SER A 3 23.03 -13.15 14.77
CA SER A 3 22.98 -11.97 13.91
C SER A 3 22.09 -10.91 14.57
N ASN A 4 22.71 -9.94 15.25
CA ASN A 4 22.00 -8.81 15.82
C ASN A 4 22.04 -7.65 14.83
N TYR A 5 20.87 -7.06 14.50
CA TYR A 5 20.77 -5.93 13.61
C TYR A 5 19.55 -5.07 13.93
N LEU A 6 19.59 -3.84 13.45
CA LEU A 6 18.43 -2.94 13.44
C LEU A 6 17.83 -2.93 12.03
N PHE A 7 16.50 -3.03 11.96
CA PHE A 7 15.79 -2.82 10.72
C PHE A 7 14.77 -1.69 10.89
N THR A 8 14.70 -0.81 9.91
CA THR A 8 13.90 0.41 9.97
C THR A 8 12.95 0.49 8.79
N SER A 9 11.68 0.80 9.07
CA SER A 9 10.69 1.14 8.05
C SER A 9 10.05 2.49 8.36
N GLU A 10 9.62 3.17 7.31
CA GLU A 10 8.87 4.42 7.42
C GLU A 10 7.46 4.29 6.88
N SER A 11 6.57 5.16 7.35
CA SER A 11 5.25 5.40 6.79
C SER A 11 4.95 6.88 6.78
N VAL A 12 3.89 7.26 6.06
CA VAL A 12 3.44 8.65 5.96
C VAL A 12 1.94 8.73 6.20
N THR A 13 1.47 9.92 6.61
CA THR A 13 0.05 10.19 6.75
C THR A 13 -0.64 10.36 5.40
N GLU A 14 -1.97 10.32 5.39
CA GLU A 14 -2.79 10.58 4.19
C GLU A 14 -2.56 11.97 3.58
N GLY A 15 -2.09 12.93 4.40
CA GLY A 15 -1.82 14.31 3.96
C GLY A 15 -0.40 14.54 3.43
N HIS A 16 0.46 13.53 3.38
CA HIS A 16 1.74 13.63 2.70
C HIS A 16 1.54 13.87 1.19
N PRO A 17 2.30 14.76 0.53
CA PRO A 17 2.07 15.13 -0.87
C PRO A 17 1.95 13.95 -1.84
N ASP A 18 2.85 12.96 -1.76
CA ASP A 18 2.77 11.77 -2.61
C ASP A 18 1.50 10.95 -2.31
N LYS A 19 1.09 10.86 -1.04
CA LYS A 19 -0.14 10.14 -0.65
C LYS A 19 -1.42 10.87 -1.01
N ILE A 20 -1.42 12.18 -1.07
CA ILE A 20 -2.52 12.95 -1.68
C ILE A 20 -2.70 12.52 -3.14
N CYS A 21 -1.60 12.42 -3.91
CA CYS A 21 -1.63 11.99 -5.30
C CYS A 21 -2.17 10.57 -5.45
N ASP A 22 -1.68 9.62 -4.66
CA ASP A 22 -2.13 8.24 -4.67
C ASP A 22 -3.62 8.12 -4.38
N GLN A 23 -4.11 8.83 -3.35
CA GLN A 23 -5.53 8.82 -2.99
C GLN A 23 -6.40 9.47 -4.06
N ILE A 24 -5.96 10.55 -4.70
CA ILE A 24 -6.71 11.18 -5.81
C ILE A 24 -6.76 10.23 -7.00
N SER A 25 -5.64 9.61 -7.40
CA SER A 25 -5.58 8.64 -8.50
C SER A 25 -6.52 7.47 -8.26
N ASP A 26 -6.54 6.91 -7.05
CA ASP A 26 -7.42 5.79 -6.70
C ASP A 26 -8.87 6.21 -6.48
N THR A 27 -9.15 7.46 -6.08
CA THR A 27 -10.51 8.00 -6.06
C THR A 27 -11.10 8.10 -7.48
N ILE A 28 -10.29 8.49 -8.45
CA ILE A 28 -10.66 8.50 -9.87
C ILE A 28 -10.94 7.08 -10.35
N LEU A 29 -10.07 6.13 -10.03
CA LEU A 29 -10.24 4.72 -10.37
C LEU A 29 -11.54 4.14 -9.79
N ASP A 30 -11.80 4.36 -8.51
CA ASP A 30 -13.02 3.89 -7.84
C ASP A 30 -14.28 4.45 -8.51
N ALA A 31 -14.32 5.75 -8.79
CA ALA A 31 -15.44 6.40 -9.42
C ALA A 31 -15.74 5.86 -10.84
N ILE A 32 -14.68 5.55 -11.58
CA ILE A 32 -14.79 4.97 -12.93
C ILE A 32 -15.27 3.52 -12.86
N LEU A 33 -14.60 2.66 -12.07
CA LEU A 33 -14.95 1.24 -11.98
C LEU A 33 -16.33 1.00 -11.39
N THR A 34 -16.83 1.90 -10.55
CA THR A 34 -18.20 1.84 -10.03
C THR A 34 -19.24 1.94 -11.14
N GLN A 35 -18.99 2.73 -12.19
CA GLN A 35 -19.90 2.91 -13.31
C GLN A 35 -19.60 1.97 -14.48
N ASP A 36 -18.32 1.66 -14.72
CA ASP A 36 -17.85 0.82 -15.82
C ASP A 36 -16.68 -0.08 -15.36
N PRO A 37 -16.98 -1.28 -14.80
CA PRO A 37 -15.95 -2.21 -14.33
C PRO A 37 -14.98 -2.71 -15.41
N ALA A 38 -15.31 -2.51 -16.70
CA ALA A 38 -14.46 -2.91 -17.82
C ALA A 38 -13.46 -1.83 -18.24
N SER A 39 -13.50 -0.66 -17.63
CA SER A 39 -12.64 0.49 -17.95
C SER A 39 -11.15 0.16 -17.86
N ARG A 40 -10.37 0.87 -18.69
CA ARG A 40 -8.91 0.90 -18.63
C ARG A 40 -8.50 2.25 -18.05
N VAL A 41 -7.73 2.22 -16.96
CA VAL A 41 -7.35 3.41 -16.23
C VAL A 41 -5.86 3.35 -15.89
N ALA A 42 -5.16 4.41 -16.25
CA ALA A 42 -3.82 4.72 -15.79
C ALA A 42 -3.82 6.23 -15.46
N ALA A 43 -4.23 6.57 -14.24
CA ALA A 43 -4.33 7.95 -13.78
C ALA A 43 -3.16 8.29 -12.87
N GLU A 44 -2.43 9.33 -13.21
CA GLU A 44 -1.32 9.88 -12.44
C GLU A 44 -1.65 11.30 -12.02
N VAL A 45 -1.18 11.67 -10.83
CA VAL A 45 -1.45 12.99 -10.23
C VAL A 45 -0.14 13.62 -9.78
N VAL A 46 -0.03 14.91 -10.01
CA VAL A 46 1.03 15.78 -9.46
C VAL A 46 0.37 16.84 -8.60
N VAL A 47 0.88 17.08 -7.40
CA VAL A 47 0.49 18.20 -6.55
C VAL A 47 1.70 19.09 -6.24
N ASN A 48 1.45 20.37 -6.16
CA ASN A 48 2.40 21.38 -5.69
C ASN A 48 1.63 22.55 -5.08
N THR A 49 2.29 23.59 -4.60
CA THR A 49 1.65 24.79 -4.06
C THR A 49 0.54 25.28 -4.99
N GLY A 50 -0.71 25.22 -4.52
CA GLY A 50 -1.88 25.70 -5.25
C GLY A 50 -2.24 24.98 -6.55
N LEU A 51 -1.64 23.82 -6.86
CA LEU A 51 -1.83 23.10 -8.12
C LEU A 51 -2.10 21.61 -7.89
N VAL A 52 -3.06 21.07 -8.65
CA VAL A 52 -3.25 19.64 -8.90
C VAL A 52 -3.30 19.43 -10.41
N LEU A 53 -2.46 18.56 -10.95
CA LEU A 53 -2.51 18.09 -12.32
C LEU A 53 -2.88 16.61 -12.31
N VAL A 54 -3.96 16.25 -12.99
CA VAL A 54 -4.34 14.86 -13.29
C VAL A 54 -3.96 14.58 -14.74
N THR A 55 -3.17 13.55 -14.96
CA THR A 55 -2.71 13.13 -16.29
C THR A 55 -2.82 11.61 -16.45
N GLY A 56 -2.62 11.10 -17.65
CA GLY A 56 -2.64 9.66 -17.93
C GLY A 56 -3.62 9.28 -19.03
N GLU A 57 -3.91 7.97 -19.13
CA GLU A 57 -4.75 7.41 -20.18
C GLU A 57 -5.95 6.68 -19.57
N ILE A 58 -7.16 7.05 -20.03
CA ILE A 58 -8.41 6.46 -19.57
C ILE A 58 -9.31 6.14 -20.75
N THR A 59 -9.71 4.86 -20.85
CA THR A 59 -10.74 4.40 -21.79
C THR A 59 -11.93 3.89 -20.98
N THR A 60 -13.05 4.63 -20.99
CA THR A 60 -14.22 4.36 -20.18
C THR A 60 -15.51 4.86 -20.80
N LYS A 61 -16.62 4.28 -20.36
CA LYS A 61 -18.00 4.79 -20.61
C LYS A 61 -18.53 5.62 -19.43
N ALA A 62 -17.80 5.65 -18.32
CA ALA A 62 -18.20 6.39 -17.13
C ALA A 62 -18.20 7.91 -17.37
N GLN A 63 -19.10 8.62 -16.71
CA GLN A 63 -19.19 10.07 -16.76
C GLN A 63 -18.74 10.63 -15.41
N ILE A 64 -17.54 11.23 -15.38
CA ILE A 64 -16.89 11.69 -14.15
C ILE A 64 -16.69 13.20 -14.18
N ASN A 65 -17.10 13.88 -13.10
CA ASN A 65 -16.66 15.25 -12.82
C ASN A 65 -15.33 15.20 -12.03
N TYR A 66 -14.23 15.12 -12.76
CA TYR A 66 -12.89 14.98 -12.16
C TYR A 66 -12.55 16.11 -11.20
N VAL A 67 -12.92 17.35 -11.54
CA VAL A 67 -12.60 18.53 -10.71
C VAL A 67 -13.27 18.45 -9.34
N ASP A 68 -14.56 18.13 -9.31
CA ASP A 68 -15.30 17.99 -8.05
C ASP A 68 -14.78 16.82 -7.22
N LEU A 69 -14.44 15.71 -7.88
CA LEU A 69 -13.92 14.51 -7.24
C LEU A 69 -12.58 14.81 -6.53
N VAL A 70 -11.67 15.45 -7.24
CA VAL A 70 -10.36 15.88 -6.71
C VAL A 70 -10.54 16.80 -5.50
N ARG A 71 -11.38 17.82 -5.63
CA ARG A 71 -11.63 18.78 -4.54
C ARG A 71 -12.22 18.11 -3.29
N LYS A 72 -13.17 17.20 -3.47
CA LYS A 72 -13.75 16.43 -2.36
C LYS A 72 -12.70 15.61 -1.64
N LYS A 73 -11.82 14.91 -2.38
CA LYS A 73 -10.76 14.12 -1.77
C LYS A 73 -9.76 14.99 -0.99
N ILE A 74 -9.34 16.12 -1.54
CA ILE A 74 -8.44 17.07 -0.86
C ILE A 74 -9.08 17.58 0.45
N ALA A 75 -10.39 17.92 0.42
CA ALA A 75 -11.11 18.35 1.62
C ALA A 75 -11.22 17.23 2.66
N GLU A 76 -11.49 15.99 2.25
CA GLU A 76 -11.56 14.81 3.11
C GLU A 76 -10.22 14.54 3.84
N ILE A 77 -9.10 14.72 3.14
CA ILE A 77 -7.75 14.62 3.73
C ILE A 77 -7.53 15.70 4.80
N GLY A 78 -8.18 16.86 4.66
CA GLY A 78 -8.11 17.94 5.65
C GLY A 78 -7.44 19.23 5.16
N TYR A 79 -7.16 19.37 3.87
CA TYR A 79 -6.68 20.61 3.29
C TYR A 79 -7.86 21.52 2.92
N THR A 80 -8.44 22.15 3.94
CA THR A 80 -9.65 22.98 3.83
C THR A 80 -9.38 24.48 3.95
N HIS A 81 -8.21 24.89 4.45
CA HIS A 81 -7.84 26.27 4.72
C HIS A 81 -6.74 26.77 3.78
N ALA A 82 -6.97 27.93 3.15
CA ALA A 82 -6.02 28.51 2.18
C ALA A 82 -4.67 28.91 2.82
N GLU A 83 -4.65 29.21 4.12
CA GLU A 83 -3.45 29.51 4.89
C GLU A 83 -2.41 28.40 4.90
N ASN A 84 -2.83 27.16 4.57
CA ASN A 84 -1.92 26.02 4.42
C ASN A 84 -1.19 26.01 3.07
N GLY A 85 -1.32 27.06 2.24
CA GLY A 85 -0.72 27.15 0.91
C GLY A 85 -1.26 26.16 -0.14
N PHE A 86 -2.17 25.27 0.29
CA PHE A 86 -2.87 24.29 -0.52
C PHE A 86 -4.24 24.01 0.10
N SER A 87 -5.32 24.16 -0.66
CA SER A 87 -6.65 23.82 -0.16
C SER A 87 -7.59 23.39 -1.29
N ALA A 88 -8.59 22.58 -0.92
CA ALA A 88 -9.61 22.07 -1.82
C ALA A 88 -10.34 23.17 -2.62
N ASN A 89 -10.56 24.34 -2.01
CA ASN A 89 -11.33 25.43 -2.61
C ASN A 89 -10.48 26.38 -3.48
N SER A 90 -9.17 26.49 -3.20
CA SER A 90 -8.31 27.51 -3.84
C SER A 90 -7.28 26.93 -4.82
N CYS A 91 -6.98 25.64 -4.79
CA CYS A 91 -6.03 25.04 -5.73
C CYS A 91 -6.57 25.04 -7.17
N SER A 92 -5.69 25.22 -8.15
CA SER A 92 -5.98 24.95 -9.55
C SER A 92 -6.03 23.44 -9.78
N VAL A 93 -7.06 22.97 -10.49
CA VAL A 93 -7.17 21.55 -10.89
C VAL A 93 -7.13 21.50 -12.40
N LEU A 94 -6.07 20.93 -12.96
CA LEU A 94 -5.86 20.74 -14.38
C LEU A 94 -6.06 19.25 -14.72
N ILE A 95 -6.78 19.00 -15.81
CA ILE A 95 -7.06 17.66 -16.31
C ILE A 95 -6.44 17.53 -17.70
N ALA A 96 -5.51 16.57 -17.86
CA ALA A 96 -4.82 16.25 -19.11
C ALA A 96 -4.84 14.72 -19.31
N LEU A 97 -6.02 14.20 -19.68
CA LEU A 97 -6.27 12.77 -19.83
C LEU A 97 -6.49 12.46 -21.32
N ASP A 98 -5.80 11.44 -21.82
CA ASP A 98 -5.92 10.91 -23.17
C ASP A 98 -6.61 9.54 -23.17
N GLU A 99 -6.95 9.02 -24.36
CA GLU A 99 -7.36 7.63 -24.55
C GLU A 99 -6.14 6.71 -24.66
N GLN A 100 -6.27 5.45 -24.23
CA GLN A 100 -5.20 4.46 -24.34
C GLN A 100 -4.82 4.24 -25.83
N SER A 101 -3.52 4.15 -26.12
CA SER A 101 -3.00 3.84 -27.44
C SER A 101 -3.62 2.54 -28.01
N PRO A 102 -4.09 2.55 -29.27
CA PRO A 102 -4.60 1.35 -29.95
C PRO A 102 -3.59 0.21 -30.00
N ASP A 103 -2.30 0.51 -30.12
CA ASP A 103 -1.23 -0.49 -30.21
C ASP A 103 -1.07 -1.27 -28.89
N ILE A 104 -1.14 -0.57 -27.75
CA ILE A 104 -1.12 -1.19 -26.43
C ILE A 104 -2.42 -1.97 -26.19
N SER A 105 -3.56 -1.38 -26.53
CA SER A 105 -4.89 -1.99 -26.33
C SER A 105 -5.03 -3.33 -27.03
N GLN A 106 -4.47 -3.48 -28.24
CA GLN A 106 -4.54 -4.73 -29.02
C GLN A 106 -3.92 -5.92 -28.26
N GLY A 107 -2.74 -5.75 -27.66
CA GLY A 107 -2.03 -6.82 -26.95
C GLY A 107 -2.67 -7.21 -25.62
N VAL A 108 -3.27 -6.24 -24.94
CA VAL A 108 -3.88 -6.43 -23.61
C VAL A 108 -5.30 -6.98 -23.71
N THR A 109 -6.05 -6.59 -24.75
CA THR A 109 -7.45 -7.02 -24.93
C THR A 109 -7.57 -8.44 -25.45
N SER A 110 -6.59 -8.91 -26.24
CA SER A 110 -6.51 -10.27 -26.74
C SER A 110 -5.09 -10.79 -26.54
N ALA A 111 -4.91 -11.72 -25.59
CA ALA A 111 -3.61 -12.30 -25.29
C ALA A 111 -3.00 -13.07 -26.46
N GLN A 112 -1.68 -13.26 -26.44
CA GLN A 112 -0.95 -13.99 -27.47
C GLN A 112 -1.49 -15.40 -27.64
N GLU A 113 -1.79 -16.10 -26.55
CA GLU A 113 -2.32 -17.45 -26.52
C GLU A 113 -3.63 -17.54 -27.34
N GLN A 114 -4.49 -16.54 -27.24
CA GLN A 114 -5.75 -16.49 -27.99
C GLN A 114 -5.53 -16.11 -29.46
N ARG A 115 -4.69 -15.08 -29.72
CA ARG A 115 -4.39 -14.65 -31.10
C ARG A 115 -3.73 -15.75 -31.93
N GLN A 116 -2.95 -16.62 -31.29
CA GLN A 116 -2.27 -17.75 -31.94
C GLN A 116 -3.07 -19.05 -31.85
N GLN A 117 -4.29 -19.02 -31.30
CA GLN A 117 -5.17 -20.20 -31.15
C GLN A 117 -4.52 -21.32 -30.34
N LEU A 118 -3.68 -20.98 -29.36
CA LEU A 118 -3.00 -21.92 -28.47
C LEU A 118 -3.87 -22.38 -27.30
N SER A 119 -4.92 -21.64 -26.99
CA SER A 119 -5.83 -21.91 -25.88
C SER A 119 -7.20 -21.30 -26.12
N ASP A 120 -8.25 -22.03 -25.76
CA ASP A 120 -9.66 -21.58 -25.75
C ASP A 120 -10.12 -21.17 -24.33
N SER A 121 -9.22 -21.19 -23.35
CA SER A 121 -9.56 -20.84 -21.96
C SER A 121 -9.92 -19.36 -21.85
N GLU A 122 -11.04 -19.07 -21.17
CA GLU A 122 -11.46 -17.71 -20.84
C GLU A 122 -10.38 -16.92 -20.07
N LEU A 123 -9.59 -17.65 -19.24
CA LEU A 123 -8.52 -17.06 -18.43
C LEU A 123 -7.29 -16.69 -19.27
N ASP A 124 -7.14 -17.22 -20.47
CA ASP A 124 -6.07 -16.88 -21.41
C ASP A 124 -6.51 -15.78 -22.40
N LYS A 125 -7.68 -15.13 -22.18
CA LYS A 125 -8.17 -14.05 -23.05
C LYS A 125 -7.44 -12.72 -22.86
N ILE A 126 -7.12 -12.38 -21.61
CA ILE A 126 -6.51 -11.09 -21.24
C ILE A 126 -5.00 -11.30 -21.06
N GLY A 127 -4.20 -10.61 -21.85
CA GLY A 127 -2.76 -10.54 -21.69
C GLY A 127 -2.38 -9.56 -20.56
N ALA A 128 -1.18 -9.74 -20.02
CA ALA A 128 -0.63 -8.79 -19.07
C ALA A 128 -0.54 -7.38 -19.68
N GLY A 129 -0.94 -6.36 -18.91
CA GLY A 129 -0.98 -4.98 -19.36
C GLY A 129 0.40 -4.37 -19.61
N ASP A 130 1.43 -4.97 -19.04
CA ASP A 130 2.83 -4.61 -19.24
C ASP A 130 3.73 -5.81 -18.97
N GLN A 131 5.00 -5.70 -19.34
CA GLN A 131 6.06 -6.56 -18.84
C GLN A 131 6.44 -6.13 -17.42
N GLY A 132 6.99 -7.03 -16.61
CA GLY A 132 7.49 -6.68 -15.29
C GLY A 132 7.63 -7.86 -14.38
N LEU A 133 8.10 -7.56 -13.17
CA LEU A 133 8.21 -8.53 -12.07
C LEU A 133 7.55 -7.93 -10.83
N MET A 134 6.78 -8.75 -10.12
CA MET A 134 6.00 -8.35 -8.95
C MET A 134 6.35 -9.27 -7.79
N PHE A 135 6.30 -8.72 -6.58
CA PHE A 135 6.61 -9.45 -5.36
C PHE A 135 5.45 -9.42 -4.38
N GLY A 136 5.28 -10.54 -3.68
CA GLY A 136 4.49 -10.63 -2.48
C GLY A 136 5.32 -11.18 -1.34
N TYR A 137 5.02 -10.80 -0.11
CA TYR A 137 5.74 -11.24 1.07
C TYR A 137 4.79 -11.46 2.24
N ALA A 138 5.12 -12.41 3.10
CA ALA A 138 4.51 -12.61 4.40
C ALA A 138 5.54 -13.15 5.40
N CYS A 139 5.36 -12.82 6.67
CA CYS A 139 6.14 -13.38 7.78
C CYS A 139 5.28 -13.47 9.03
N ASN A 140 5.68 -14.32 9.97
CA ASN A 140 4.97 -14.55 11.23
C ASN A 140 5.37 -13.57 12.35
N GLU A 141 5.80 -12.36 12.02
CA GLU A 141 6.23 -11.35 13.00
C GLU A 141 5.06 -10.57 13.63
N THR A 142 3.93 -10.50 12.95
CA THR A 142 2.70 -9.83 13.40
C THR A 142 1.47 -10.69 13.07
N PRO A 143 0.33 -10.47 13.76
CA PRO A 143 -0.90 -11.22 13.45
C PRO A 143 -1.40 -11.06 12.02
N GLU A 144 -1.14 -9.91 11.40
CA GLU A 144 -1.46 -9.61 10.01
C GLU A 144 -0.41 -10.11 9.02
N LEU A 145 0.56 -10.92 9.47
CA LEU A 145 1.63 -11.52 8.66
C LEU A 145 2.51 -10.48 7.94
N MET A 146 2.74 -9.35 8.57
CA MET A 146 3.58 -8.26 8.06
C MET A 146 4.89 -8.14 8.86
N PRO A 147 5.96 -7.59 8.25
CA PRO A 147 7.14 -7.19 9.00
C PRO A 147 6.80 -6.15 10.06
N MET A 148 7.29 -6.36 11.27
CA MET A 148 6.96 -5.52 12.43
C MET A 148 7.28 -4.02 12.24
N PRO A 149 8.43 -3.60 11.66
CA PRO A 149 8.74 -2.19 11.52
C PRO A 149 7.72 -1.41 10.69
N ILE A 150 7.29 -1.95 9.54
CA ILE A 150 6.30 -1.27 8.67
C ILE A 150 4.91 -1.32 9.26
N SER A 151 4.50 -2.43 9.88
CA SER A 151 3.21 -2.53 10.58
C SER A 151 3.09 -1.45 11.66
N LEU A 152 4.10 -1.30 12.51
CA LEU A 152 4.12 -0.28 13.55
C LEU A 152 4.14 1.15 12.98
N ALA A 153 4.94 1.40 11.93
CA ALA A 153 4.99 2.71 11.28
C ALA A 153 3.63 3.10 10.70
N HIS A 154 2.92 2.18 10.05
CA HIS A 154 1.55 2.41 9.56
C HIS A 154 0.56 2.68 10.69
N ARG A 155 0.59 1.91 11.77
CA ARG A 155 -0.29 2.08 12.94
C ARG A 155 -0.09 3.45 13.57
N ILE A 156 1.16 3.92 13.71
CA ILE A 156 1.47 5.26 14.24
C ILE A 156 0.95 6.34 13.28
N SER A 157 1.21 6.24 11.97
CA SER A 157 0.74 7.22 10.97
C SER A 157 -0.78 7.32 10.93
N ARG A 158 -1.49 6.19 11.02
CA ARG A 158 -2.95 6.15 11.06
C ARG A 158 -3.47 6.79 12.35
N ARG A 159 -2.91 6.43 13.50
CA ARG A 159 -3.33 7.02 14.79
C ARG A 159 -3.08 8.52 14.84
N LEU A 160 -1.98 8.99 14.25
CA LEU A 160 -1.68 10.42 14.12
C LEU A 160 -2.78 11.16 13.33
N THR A 161 -3.27 10.56 12.26
CA THR A 161 -4.39 11.12 11.49
C THR A 161 -5.71 11.06 12.25
N GLU A 162 -5.98 9.97 12.96
CA GLU A 162 -7.20 9.82 13.76
C GLU A 162 -7.32 10.93 14.80
N VAL A 163 -6.29 11.15 15.66
CA VAL A 163 -6.32 12.18 16.70
C VAL A 163 -6.45 13.59 16.11
N ARG A 164 -5.89 13.84 14.92
CA ARG A 164 -6.08 15.09 14.20
C ARG A 164 -7.53 15.26 13.74
N LYS A 165 -8.12 14.26 13.08
CA LYS A 165 -9.49 14.32 12.53
C LYS A 165 -10.55 14.35 13.62
N GLN A 166 -10.31 13.69 14.75
CA GLN A 166 -11.20 13.72 15.93
C GLN A 166 -11.13 15.02 16.71
N GLY A 167 -10.11 15.83 16.44
CA GLY A 167 -9.91 17.11 17.13
C GLY A 167 -9.26 16.97 18.52
N ASP A 168 -8.72 15.78 18.86
CA ASP A 168 -8.01 15.56 20.11
C ASP A 168 -6.73 16.42 20.18
N LEU A 169 -6.06 16.58 19.05
CA LEU A 169 -4.88 17.41 18.87
C LEU A 169 -5.11 18.42 17.73
N PRO A 170 -5.87 19.51 17.97
CA PRO A 170 -6.36 20.41 16.90
C PRO A 170 -5.27 21.22 16.22
N TYR A 171 -4.09 21.32 16.81
CA TYR A 171 -2.94 21.99 16.24
C TYR A 171 -2.19 21.15 15.18
N LEU A 172 -2.48 19.85 15.06
CA LEU A 172 -1.90 19.00 14.02
C LEU A 172 -2.46 19.36 12.64
N ARG A 173 -1.59 19.27 11.65
CA ARG A 173 -1.91 19.47 10.23
C ARG A 173 -1.79 18.13 9.47
N PRO A 174 -2.29 18.05 8.21
CA PRO A 174 -2.42 16.76 7.54
C PRO A 174 -1.10 16.03 7.23
N ASP A 175 0.00 16.76 6.98
CA ASP A 175 1.27 16.17 6.58
C ASP A 175 2.04 15.58 7.77
N GLY A 176 2.61 14.41 7.57
CA GLY A 176 3.44 13.76 8.58
C GLY A 176 4.10 12.50 8.08
N LYS A 177 5.18 12.13 8.78
CA LYS A 177 5.96 10.90 8.55
C LYS A 177 6.22 10.21 9.86
N THR A 178 6.29 8.90 9.82
CA THR A 178 6.68 8.05 10.96
C THR A 178 7.76 7.08 10.55
N GLN A 179 8.62 6.71 11.47
CA GLN A 179 9.66 5.72 11.25
C GLN A 179 9.84 4.90 12.52
N VAL A 180 9.97 3.60 12.37
CA VAL A 180 10.22 2.68 13.49
C VAL A 180 11.43 1.81 13.18
N SER A 181 12.40 1.80 14.12
CA SER A 181 13.55 0.91 14.09
C SER A 181 13.32 -0.21 15.13
N VAL A 182 13.33 -1.44 14.65
CA VAL A 182 13.15 -2.64 15.46
C VAL A 182 14.48 -3.37 15.56
N GLN A 183 14.79 -3.83 16.76
CA GLN A 183 15.95 -4.65 17.07
C GLN A 183 15.63 -6.12 16.80
N TYR A 184 16.50 -6.78 16.07
CA TYR A 184 16.40 -8.19 15.73
C TYR A 184 17.55 -9.00 16.34
N GLU A 185 17.22 -10.19 16.86
CA GLU A 185 18.18 -11.22 17.28
C GLU A 185 17.81 -12.53 16.60
N ASP A 186 18.76 -13.13 15.88
CA ASP A 186 18.56 -14.38 15.12
C ASP A 186 17.30 -14.34 14.21
N GLY A 187 17.06 -13.17 13.57
CA GLY A 187 15.97 -12.97 12.63
C GLY A 187 14.59 -12.79 13.27
N LYS A 188 14.50 -12.63 14.60
CA LYS A 188 13.26 -12.36 15.34
C LYS A 188 13.28 -10.95 15.93
N PRO A 189 12.17 -10.21 15.89
CA PRO A 189 12.07 -8.91 16.54
C PRO A 189 12.10 -9.07 18.06
N VAL A 190 12.95 -8.29 18.77
CA VAL A 190 13.16 -8.39 20.22
C VAL A 190 12.99 -7.08 20.98
N GLY A 191 12.97 -5.94 20.28
CA GLY A 191 12.83 -4.64 20.95
C GLY A 191 12.59 -3.49 19.97
N ILE A 192 12.09 -2.38 20.51
CA ILE A 192 11.89 -1.13 19.77
C ILE A 192 13.04 -0.18 20.12
N ASP A 193 13.92 0.08 19.14
CA ASP A 193 15.09 0.96 19.30
C ASP A 193 14.72 2.44 19.18
N THR A 194 14.04 2.80 18.09
CA THR A 194 13.73 4.20 17.79
C THR A 194 12.33 4.34 17.20
N ILE A 195 11.61 5.35 17.68
CA ILE A 195 10.37 5.84 17.10
C ILE A 195 10.59 7.30 16.71
N LEU A 196 10.40 7.62 15.44
CA LEU A 196 10.45 8.99 14.92
C LEU A 196 9.08 9.38 14.39
N VAL A 197 8.59 10.55 14.80
CA VAL A 197 7.39 11.20 14.25
C VAL A 197 7.77 12.60 13.80
N SER A 198 7.58 12.88 12.51
CA SER A 198 7.61 14.23 11.96
C SER A 198 6.20 14.60 11.56
N THR A 199 5.62 15.61 12.21
CA THR A 199 4.23 16.01 11.98
C THR A 199 4.10 17.50 11.81
N GLN A 200 3.37 17.90 10.78
CA GLN A 200 3.02 19.30 10.55
C GLN A 200 2.08 19.80 11.64
N HIS A 201 2.31 21.04 12.09
CA HIS A 201 1.58 21.65 13.20
C HIS A 201 1.40 23.16 13.00
N THR A 202 0.52 23.78 13.80
CA THR A 202 0.39 25.24 13.87
C THR A 202 1.66 25.86 14.48
N GLU A 203 1.92 27.13 14.16
CA GLU A 203 3.10 27.83 14.69
C GLU A 203 3.04 28.01 16.23
N THR A 204 1.83 28.16 16.75
CA THR A 204 1.54 28.31 18.19
C THR A 204 0.56 27.24 18.63
N ILE A 205 0.62 26.84 19.92
CA ILE A 205 -0.32 25.91 20.55
C ILE A 205 -0.81 26.57 21.84
N ASP A 206 -2.11 26.87 21.92
CA ASP A 206 -2.70 27.66 22.99
C ASP A 206 -1.89 28.98 23.20
N ASP A 207 -1.40 29.24 24.40
CA ASP A 207 -0.57 30.40 24.72
C ASP A 207 0.93 30.20 24.48
N LEU A 208 1.33 29.00 23.96
CA LEU A 208 2.72 28.67 23.69
C LEU A 208 3.14 29.20 22.30
N SER A 209 4.11 30.12 22.29
CA SER A 209 4.69 30.68 21.07
C SER A 209 6.21 30.43 20.96
N GLU A 210 6.86 30.08 22.06
CA GLU A 210 8.27 29.74 22.07
C GLU A 210 8.46 28.32 21.52
N ASN A 211 9.32 28.17 20.51
CA ASN A 211 9.46 26.92 19.76
C ASN A 211 9.80 25.70 20.63
N SER A 212 10.67 25.85 21.61
CA SER A 212 11.04 24.74 22.49
C SER A 212 9.86 24.26 23.33
N ALA A 213 9.01 25.18 23.81
CA ALA A 213 7.80 24.87 24.57
C ALA A 213 6.75 24.18 23.68
N VAL A 214 6.57 24.68 22.44
CA VAL A 214 5.70 24.06 21.44
C VAL A 214 6.15 22.63 21.13
N GLN A 215 7.45 22.40 20.84
CA GLN A 215 7.96 21.06 20.52
C GLN A 215 7.87 20.11 21.70
N LYS A 216 8.10 20.60 22.92
CA LYS A 216 7.92 19.79 24.14
C LYS A 216 6.45 19.37 24.29
N ARG A 217 5.51 20.28 24.10
CA ARG A 217 4.07 19.98 24.15
C ARG A 217 3.67 18.94 23.12
N ILE A 218 4.10 19.10 21.86
CA ILE A 218 3.84 18.10 20.80
C ILE A 218 4.38 16.74 21.18
N LYS A 219 5.60 16.66 21.70
CA LYS A 219 6.22 15.40 22.08
C LYS A 219 5.45 14.68 23.19
N ASP A 220 5.04 15.41 24.22
CA ASP A 220 4.30 14.86 25.36
C ASP A 220 2.89 14.40 24.91
N ASP A 221 2.20 15.18 24.11
CA ASP A 221 0.87 14.85 23.57
C ASP A 221 0.93 13.63 22.62
N LEU A 222 1.91 13.57 21.70
CA LEU A 222 2.08 12.43 20.80
C LEU A 222 2.41 11.15 21.56
N TRP A 223 3.20 11.24 22.63
CA TRP A 223 3.46 10.06 23.45
C TRP A 223 2.17 9.49 24.05
N SER A 224 1.34 10.34 24.64
CA SER A 224 0.11 9.90 25.31
C SER A 224 -1.04 9.55 24.36
N ALA A 225 -1.26 10.35 23.30
CA ALA A 225 -2.41 10.19 22.42
C ALA A 225 -2.14 9.24 21.21
N VAL A 226 -0.88 9.06 20.83
CA VAL A 226 -0.51 8.29 19.64
C VAL A 226 0.32 7.05 20.01
N ILE A 227 1.47 7.23 20.70
CA ILE A 227 2.40 6.11 20.90
C ILE A 227 1.83 5.11 21.91
N GLN A 228 1.43 5.54 23.11
CA GLN A 228 0.91 4.63 24.12
C GLN A 228 -0.29 3.80 23.61
N PRO A 229 -1.31 4.37 22.93
CA PRO A 229 -2.42 3.58 22.39
C PRO A 229 -2.01 2.58 21.30
N VAL A 230 -1.07 2.93 20.41
CA VAL A 230 -0.59 2.03 19.34
C VAL A 230 0.11 0.79 19.92
N PHE A 231 0.82 0.96 21.03
CA PHE A 231 1.58 -0.11 21.65
C PHE A 231 0.83 -0.79 22.84
N ALA A 232 -0.42 -0.40 23.11
CA ALA A 232 -1.17 -0.96 24.26
C ALA A 232 -1.27 -2.50 24.17
N ASP A 233 -1.65 -3.00 23.00
CA ASP A 233 -1.84 -4.43 22.74
C ASP A 233 -0.68 -5.05 21.92
N ALA A 234 0.41 -4.30 21.68
CA ALA A 234 1.56 -4.82 20.97
C ALA A 234 2.38 -5.78 21.83
N GLU A 235 2.89 -6.84 21.22
CA GLU A 235 3.78 -7.81 21.87
C GLU A 235 5.09 -7.15 22.32
N LEU A 236 5.71 -6.37 21.44
CA LEU A 236 6.87 -5.55 21.75
C LEU A 236 6.45 -4.11 22.05
N LYS A 237 6.93 -3.58 23.18
CA LYS A 237 6.62 -2.22 23.64
C LYS A 237 7.88 -1.38 23.74
N PRO A 238 7.80 -0.07 23.48
CA PRO A 238 8.89 0.84 23.81
C PRO A 238 9.20 0.81 25.31
N ASN A 239 10.47 0.98 25.66
CA ASN A 239 10.97 1.00 27.03
C ASN A 239 11.90 2.21 27.25
N ASP A 240 12.54 2.30 28.42
CA ASP A 240 13.41 3.42 28.79
C ASP A 240 14.62 3.62 27.86
N ASN A 241 15.02 2.58 27.11
CA ASN A 241 16.09 2.66 26.13
C ASN A 241 15.60 3.07 24.73
N THR A 242 14.27 3.09 24.51
CA THR A 242 13.68 3.49 23.22
C THR A 242 13.84 4.99 22.99
N ARG A 243 14.48 5.37 21.90
CA ARG A 243 14.60 6.77 21.52
C ARG A 243 13.30 7.25 20.87
N PHE A 244 12.64 8.23 21.50
CA PHE A 244 11.48 8.89 20.92
C PHE A 244 11.85 10.26 20.40
N LEU A 245 11.86 10.44 19.07
CA LEU A 245 12.22 11.64 18.34
C LEU A 245 10.97 12.26 17.71
N VAL A 246 10.77 13.57 17.95
CA VAL A 246 9.66 14.33 17.36
C VAL A 246 10.21 15.58 16.71
N ASN A 247 9.87 15.80 15.44
CA ASN A 247 10.32 16.95 14.66
C ASN A 247 11.80 17.31 14.90
N PRO A 248 12.79 16.45 14.60
CA PRO A 248 14.18 16.68 14.97
C PRO A 248 14.79 17.98 14.40
N THR A 249 14.20 18.53 13.35
CA THR A 249 14.57 19.84 12.78
C THR A 249 14.04 21.02 13.62
N GLY A 250 13.20 20.76 14.59
CA GLY A 250 12.63 21.71 15.54
C GLY A 250 11.25 22.23 15.16
N LYS A 251 10.98 22.63 13.93
CA LYS A 251 9.73 23.26 13.51
C LYS A 251 9.23 22.64 12.19
N PHE A 252 7.93 22.30 12.14
CA PHE A 252 7.30 21.78 10.94
C PHE A 252 5.92 22.44 10.72
N VAL A 253 5.92 23.73 10.38
CA VAL A 253 4.71 24.51 10.12
C VAL A 253 4.37 24.52 8.63
N VAL A 254 5.36 24.75 7.77
CA VAL A 254 5.22 24.65 6.32
C VAL A 254 5.36 23.18 5.92
N GLY A 255 4.30 22.61 5.36
CA GLY A 255 4.25 21.20 4.95
C GLY A 255 3.18 20.98 3.88
N GLY A 256 2.90 19.70 3.58
CA GLY A 256 2.02 19.34 2.48
C GLY A 256 2.55 19.81 1.13
N PRO A 257 1.70 19.99 0.10
CA PRO A 257 2.10 20.46 -1.22
C PRO A 257 2.77 21.83 -1.28
N GLN A 258 2.67 22.63 -0.22
CA GLN A 258 3.42 23.88 -0.09
C GLN A 258 4.89 23.62 0.27
N GLY A 259 5.17 22.57 1.03
CA GLY A 259 6.52 22.25 1.48
C GLY A 259 7.30 21.41 0.47
N ASP A 260 6.62 20.49 -0.21
CA ASP A 260 7.21 19.57 -1.19
C ASP A 260 6.16 19.13 -2.22
N SER A 261 6.58 18.89 -3.45
CA SER A 261 5.71 18.37 -4.50
C SER A 261 5.42 16.89 -4.29
N GLY A 262 4.21 16.45 -4.65
CA GLY A 262 3.81 15.05 -4.65
C GLY A 262 3.55 14.51 -6.05
N LEU A 263 3.80 13.21 -6.22
CA LEU A 263 3.46 12.45 -7.43
C LEU A 263 2.90 11.09 -7.06
N THR A 264 1.95 10.59 -7.88
CA THR A 264 1.45 9.21 -7.77
C THR A 264 2.60 8.21 -7.91
N GLY A 265 2.64 7.20 -7.03
CA GLY A 265 3.59 6.09 -7.12
C GLY A 265 4.99 6.39 -6.62
N ARG A 266 5.18 7.41 -5.79
CA ARG A 266 6.49 7.72 -5.17
C ARG A 266 6.66 7.17 -3.75
N LYS A 267 5.69 6.44 -3.22
CA LYS A 267 5.75 5.79 -1.91
C LYS A 267 5.56 4.28 -1.99
N ILE A 268 6.11 3.66 -3.05
CA ILE A 268 5.91 2.24 -3.37
C ILE A 268 6.44 1.29 -2.27
N ILE A 269 7.44 1.69 -1.52
CA ILE A 269 7.99 0.90 -0.41
C ILE A 269 7.10 1.02 0.84
N VAL A 270 6.54 2.21 1.09
CA VAL A 270 5.50 2.43 2.11
C VAL A 270 4.23 1.65 1.78
N ASP A 271 3.86 1.60 0.51
CA ASP A 271 2.68 0.86 0.03
C ASP A 271 2.78 -0.65 0.21
N THR A 272 3.99 -1.18 0.35
CA THR A 272 4.27 -2.62 0.40
C THR A 272 4.83 -3.07 1.75
N TYR A 273 6.11 -3.39 1.84
CA TYR A 273 6.67 -4.10 3.00
C TYR A 273 7.75 -3.29 3.74
N GLY A 274 7.85 -1.96 3.52
CA GLY A 274 8.79 -1.08 4.21
C GLY A 274 10.25 -1.41 3.98
N GLY A 275 10.58 -2.02 2.83
CA GLY A 275 11.94 -2.41 2.48
C GLY A 275 12.35 -3.82 2.93
N TYR A 276 11.44 -4.57 3.58
CA TYR A 276 11.74 -5.92 4.07
C TYR A 276 11.74 -6.97 2.96
N SER A 277 10.95 -6.77 1.92
CA SER A 277 10.88 -7.58 0.70
C SER A 277 11.48 -6.83 -0.49
N ARG A 278 11.85 -7.57 -1.53
CA ARG A 278 12.15 -7.02 -2.85
C ARG A 278 10.92 -6.30 -3.41
N HIS A 279 11.16 -5.44 -4.41
CA HIS A 279 10.08 -4.71 -5.10
C HIS A 279 10.37 -4.67 -6.60
N GLY A 280 9.33 -4.83 -7.42
CA GLY A 280 9.46 -4.81 -8.88
C GLY A 280 9.54 -3.40 -9.49
N GLY A 281 9.28 -2.35 -8.70
CA GLY A 281 9.31 -0.96 -9.13
C GLY A 281 7.97 -0.38 -9.60
N GLY A 282 6.94 -1.21 -9.82
CA GLY A 282 5.62 -0.78 -10.26
C GLY A 282 4.78 -0.15 -9.13
N ALA A 283 4.19 1.02 -9.39
CA ALA A 283 3.23 1.66 -8.51
C ALA A 283 1.83 1.05 -8.66
N PHE A 284 0.99 1.15 -7.62
CA PHE A 284 -0.36 0.58 -7.61
C PHE A 284 -1.43 1.61 -7.94
N SER A 285 -1.39 2.76 -7.25
CA SER A 285 -2.45 3.77 -7.31
C SER A 285 -2.68 4.30 -8.72
N GLY A 286 -3.95 4.52 -9.07
CA GLY A 286 -4.37 5.00 -10.38
C GLY A 286 -4.44 3.94 -11.48
N LYS A 287 -4.04 2.70 -11.20
CA LYS A 287 -4.01 1.59 -12.17
C LYS A 287 -5.20 0.65 -11.99
N ASP A 288 -5.94 0.37 -13.08
CA ASP A 288 -6.99 -0.67 -13.07
C ASP A 288 -6.38 -2.09 -12.96
N PRO A 289 -7.17 -3.10 -12.57
CA PRO A 289 -6.65 -4.45 -12.28
C PRO A 289 -6.00 -5.20 -13.46
N THR A 290 -6.09 -4.71 -14.68
CA THR A 290 -5.37 -5.32 -15.82
C THR A 290 -3.88 -5.00 -15.82
N LYS A 291 -3.47 -3.98 -15.08
CA LYS A 291 -2.07 -3.65 -14.82
C LYS A 291 -1.54 -4.61 -13.75
N VAL A 292 -0.67 -5.51 -14.18
CA VAL A 292 -0.10 -6.58 -13.33
C VAL A 292 0.75 -6.03 -12.19
N ASP A 293 1.31 -4.83 -12.30
CA ASP A 293 1.98 -4.15 -11.19
C ASP A 293 1.12 -4.17 -9.93
N ARG A 294 -0.17 -3.91 -10.06
CA ARG A 294 -1.13 -3.91 -8.96
C ARG A 294 -1.69 -5.30 -8.70
N SER A 295 -2.35 -5.88 -9.66
CA SER A 295 -3.12 -7.12 -9.48
C SER A 295 -2.23 -8.32 -9.14
N ALA A 296 -1.08 -8.48 -9.80
CA ALA A 296 -0.18 -9.58 -9.51
C ALA A 296 0.59 -9.39 -8.19
N SER A 297 0.88 -8.15 -7.77
CA SER A 297 1.42 -7.91 -6.41
C SER A 297 0.43 -8.34 -5.34
N TYR A 298 -0.86 -8.08 -5.52
CA TYR A 298 -1.91 -8.55 -4.62
C TYR A 298 -2.02 -10.08 -4.63
N ALA A 299 -1.95 -10.70 -5.82
CA ALA A 299 -1.95 -12.16 -5.93
C ALA A 299 -0.71 -12.79 -5.26
N CYS A 300 0.48 -12.20 -5.42
CA CYS A 300 1.69 -12.66 -4.74
C CYS A 300 1.57 -12.54 -3.22
N ARG A 301 0.96 -11.45 -2.71
CA ARG A 301 0.65 -11.31 -1.27
C ARG A 301 -0.30 -12.42 -0.81
N TYR A 302 -1.37 -12.67 -1.56
CA TYR A 302 -2.34 -13.74 -1.26
C TYR A 302 -1.66 -15.12 -1.17
N VAL A 303 -0.75 -15.43 -2.10
CA VAL A 303 0.03 -16.67 -2.07
C VAL A 303 0.91 -16.73 -0.82
N ALA A 304 1.71 -15.69 -0.57
CA ALA A 304 2.64 -15.65 0.57
C ALA A 304 1.90 -15.78 1.91
N ASN A 305 0.75 -15.08 2.07
CA ASN A 305 -0.09 -15.16 3.26
C ASN A 305 -0.56 -16.59 3.53
N ASN A 306 -1.08 -17.28 2.51
CA ASN A 306 -1.57 -18.63 2.68
C ASN A 306 -0.45 -19.64 3.02
N ILE A 307 0.75 -19.48 2.43
CA ILE A 307 1.92 -20.31 2.74
C ILE A 307 2.34 -20.14 4.21
N VAL A 308 2.47 -18.89 4.68
CA VAL A 308 2.89 -18.60 6.06
C VAL A 308 1.80 -18.97 7.06
N ALA A 309 0.54 -18.62 6.79
CA ALA A 309 -0.60 -18.97 7.65
C ALA A 309 -0.81 -20.50 7.76
N ALA A 310 -0.52 -21.26 6.72
CA ALA A 310 -0.54 -22.72 6.76
C ALA A 310 0.63 -23.31 7.56
N GLY A 311 1.61 -22.50 7.94
CA GLY A 311 2.80 -22.94 8.66
C GLY A 311 3.83 -23.66 7.80
N LEU A 312 3.76 -23.54 6.46
CA LEU A 312 4.72 -24.15 5.53
C LEU A 312 6.08 -23.44 5.55
N ALA A 313 6.12 -22.19 5.92
CA ALA A 313 7.32 -21.39 6.17
C ALA A 313 7.02 -20.29 7.20
N ASP A 314 8.05 -19.78 7.90
CA ASP A 314 7.91 -18.62 8.78
C ASP A 314 8.02 -17.30 8.02
N LYS A 315 8.68 -17.32 6.85
CA LYS A 315 8.83 -16.21 5.90
C LYS A 315 8.68 -16.72 4.49
N CYS A 316 7.97 -15.99 3.66
CA CYS A 316 7.78 -16.35 2.26
C CYS A 316 7.75 -15.10 1.38
N GLU A 317 8.63 -15.06 0.39
CA GLU A 317 8.60 -14.09 -0.70
C GLU A 317 8.27 -14.83 -2.00
N VAL A 318 7.31 -14.30 -2.75
CA VAL A 318 6.86 -14.84 -4.04
C VAL A 318 7.13 -13.79 -5.11
N GLN A 319 7.86 -14.17 -6.16
CA GLN A 319 8.03 -13.37 -7.36
C GLN A 319 7.25 -13.97 -8.51
N VAL A 320 6.55 -13.12 -9.26
CA VAL A 320 5.94 -13.49 -10.55
C VAL A 320 6.38 -12.49 -11.60
N SER A 321 6.64 -12.94 -12.83
CA SER A 321 6.99 -12.06 -13.94
C SER A 321 6.09 -12.30 -15.15
N TYR A 322 5.86 -11.23 -15.92
CA TYR A 322 5.02 -11.24 -17.12
C TYR A 322 5.72 -10.59 -18.31
N ALA A 323 5.29 -10.99 -19.50
CA ALA A 323 5.55 -10.28 -20.75
C ALA A 323 4.25 -9.58 -21.20
N ILE A 324 4.36 -8.37 -21.74
CA ILE A 324 3.20 -7.63 -22.25
C ILE A 324 2.41 -8.46 -23.27
N GLY A 325 1.09 -8.48 -23.14
CA GLY A 325 0.20 -9.18 -24.06
C GLY A 325 0.23 -10.71 -23.96
N VAL A 326 0.91 -11.29 -22.95
CA VAL A 326 0.94 -12.73 -22.65
C VAL A 326 0.12 -12.98 -21.39
N ALA A 327 -0.75 -13.99 -21.39
CA ALA A 327 -1.61 -14.30 -20.25
C ALA A 327 -0.86 -15.05 -19.14
N ARG A 328 0.00 -15.99 -19.51
CA ARG A 328 0.68 -16.86 -18.54
C ARG A 328 1.94 -16.17 -17.98
N PRO A 329 2.21 -16.31 -16.67
CA PRO A 329 3.47 -15.85 -16.10
C PRO A 329 4.67 -16.47 -16.84
N VAL A 330 5.69 -15.64 -17.08
CA VAL A 330 6.97 -16.07 -17.65
C VAL A 330 7.77 -16.89 -16.63
N SER A 331 7.73 -16.47 -15.36
CA SER A 331 8.36 -17.18 -14.26
C SER A 331 7.63 -16.98 -12.93
N ILE A 332 7.77 -17.97 -12.05
CA ILE A 332 7.34 -17.95 -10.65
C ILE A 332 8.55 -18.40 -9.82
N PHE A 333 8.90 -17.62 -8.82
CA PHE A 333 10.00 -17.94 -7.89
C PHE A 333 9.52 -17.76 -6.45
N ILE A 334 9.95 -18.65 -5.57
CA ILE A 334 9.62 -18.62 -4.15
C ILE A 334 10.93 -18.65 -3.36
N GLU A 335 11.03 -17.79 -2.37
CA GLU A 335 12.15 -17.70 -1.43
C GLU A 335 11.58 -17.78 0.00
N THR A 336 12.07 -18.69 0.79
CA THR A 336 11.63 -18.89 2.19
C THR A 336 12.68 -18.53 3.23
N PHE A 337 13.82 -18.02 2.80
CA PHE A 337 14.92 -17.59 3.68
C PHE A 337 15.37 -18.71 4.64
N GLY A 338 15.31 -19.97 4.19
CA GLY A 338 15.67 -21.13 4.97
C GLY A 338 14.66 -21.51 6.07
N THR A 339 13.44 -20.95 6.05
CA THR A 339 12.40 -21.24 7.07
C THR A 339 11.35 -22.26 6.59
N ALA A 340 11.48 -22.76 5.37
CA ALA A 340 10.54 -23.74 4.82
C ALA A 340 10.53 -25.06 5.60
N LYS A 341 9.35 -25.62 5.76
CA LYS A 341 9.13 -26.96 6.38
C LYS A 341 8.91 -28.04 5.34
N VAL A 342 8.82 -27.68 4.08
CA VAL A 342 8.78 -28.55 2.91
C VAL A 342 9.78 -28.02 1.87
N SER A 343 10.10 -28.78 0.82
CA SER A 343 11.04 -28.29 -0.20
C SER A 343 10.44 -27.11 -0.99
N GLU A 344 11.29 -26.19 -1.45
CA GLU A 344 10.85 -25.07 -2.29
C GLU A 344 10.23 -25.55 -3.62
N SER A 345 10.68 -26.69 -4.15
CA SER A 345 10.03 -27.32 -5.31
C SER A 345 8.59 -27.73 -5.00
N THR A 346 8.34 -28.30 -3.82
CA THR A 346 6.99 -28.63 -3.36
C THR A 346 6.13 -27.36 -3.24
N LEU A 347 6.66 -26.30 -2.64
CA LEU A 347 5.94 -25.00 -2.55
C LEU A 347 5.59 -24.46 -3.93
N LEU A 348 6.53 -24.51 -4.88
CA LEU A 348 6.30 -24.04 -6.25
C LEU A 348 5.20 -24.85 -6.96
N ASP A 349 5.19 -26.18 -6.77
CA ASP A 349 4.15 -27.04 -7.36
C ASP A 349 2.78 -26.76 -6.73
N LEU A 350 2.71 -26.56 -5.41
CA LEU A 350 1.49 -26.16 -4.71
C LEU A 350 0.95 -24.82 -5.22
N VAL A 351 1.83 -23.84 -5.43
CA VAL A 351 1.43 -22.53 -5.98
C VAL A 351 0.86 -22.70 -7.38
N LYS A 352 1.53 -23.42 -8.26
CA LYS A 352 1.04 -23.68 -9.63
C LYS A 352 -0.29 -24.44 -9.67
N GLN A 353 -0.54 -25.29 -8.69
CA GLN A 353 -1.74 -26.12 -8.64
C GLN A 353 -2.95 -25.40 -8.06
N HIS A 354 -2.75 -24.56 -7.05
CA HIS A 354 -3.84 -24.04 -6.21
C HIS A 354 -4.07 -22.53 -6.35
N PHE A 355 -3.20 -21.79 -7.04
CA PHE A 355 -3.32 -20.35 -7.22
C PHE A 355 -3.34 -19.98 -8.70
N GLU A 356 -4.31 -19.18 -9.07
CA GLU A 356 -4.43 -18.66 -10.43
C GLU A 356 -3.64 -17.35 -10.54
N LEU A 357 -2.63 -17.33 -11.41
CA LEU A 357 -1.72 -16.20 -11.59
C LEU A 357 -1.80 -15.55 -12.97
N ARG A 358 -2.75 -15.96 -13.82
CA ARG A 358 -3.04 -15.25 -15.07
C ARG A 358 -3.83 -13.97 -14.76
N PRO A 359 -3.63 -12.84 -15.47
CA PRO A 359 -4.31 -11.58 -15.16
C PRO A 359 -5.83 -11.69 -15.03
N ALA A 360 -6.49 -12.36 -15.97
CA ALA A 360 -7.95 -12.58 -15.91
C ALA A 360 -8.36 -13.39 -14.67
N GLY A 361 -7.59 -14.42 -14.32
CA GLY A 361 -7.85 -15.26 -13.17
C GLY A 361 -7.63 -14.54 -11.85
N ILE A 362 -6.59 -13.73 -11.73
CA ILE A 362 -6.35 -12.87 -10.56
C ILE A 362 -7.53 -11.91 -10.36
N ILE A 363 -7.94 -11.20 -11.42
CA ILE A 363 -9.06 -10.25 -11.39
C ILE A 363 -10.33 -10.94 -10.91
N GLN A 364 -10.61 -12.16 -11.39
CA GLN A 364 -11.78 -12.92 -11.03
C GLN A 364 -11.70 -13.44 -9.58
N THR A 365 -10.57 -14.08 -9.21
CA THR A 365 -10.40 -14.68 -7.88
C THR A 365 -10.46 -13.64 -6.76
N LEU A 366 -9.83 -12.48 -6.98
CA LEU A 366 -9.79 -11.39 -6.02
C LEU A 366 -10.92 -10.36 -6.20
N ASN A 367 -11.81 -10.57 -7.18
CA ASN A 367 -12.97 -9.71 -7.50
C ASN A 367 -12.61 -8.23 -7.75
N LEU A 368 -11.41 -7.94 -8.24
CA LEU A 368 -10.82 -6.60 -8.25
C LEU A 368 -11.61 -5.54 -9.03
N ARG A 369 -12.41 -5.94 -10.04
CA ARG A 369 -13.18 -4.98 -10.85
C ARG A 369 -14.46 -4.51 -10.20
N ASN A 370 -15.09 -5.38 -9.39
CA ASN A 370 -16.43 -5.11 -8.85
C ASN A 370 -16.37 -4.52 -7.44
N LEU A 371 -15.24 -4.65 -6.72
CA LEU A 371 -15.10 -4.15 -5.36
C LEU A 371 -15.48 -2.66 -5.20
N PRO A 372 -15.13 -1.73 -6.12
CA PRO A 372 -15.60 -0.36 -6.00
C PRO A 372 -17.12 -0.24 -6.03
N GLN A 373 -17.80 -0.95 -6.93
CA GLN A 373 -19.26 -0.93 -7.01
C GLN A 373 -19.91 -1.58 -5.77
N GLU A 374 -19.37 -2.70 -5.30
CA GLU A 374 -19.89 -3.43 -4.12
C GLU A 374 -19.69 -2.65 -2.82
N ARG A 375 -18.83 -1.62 -2.82
CA ARG A 375 -18.50 -0.77 -1.66
C ARG A 375 -18.84 0.71 -1.90
N ASP A 376 -19.92 0.97 -2.60
CA ASP A 376 -20.48 2.31 -2.82
C ASP A 376 -19.46 3.32 -3.39
N GLY A 377 -18.58 2.86 -4.26
CA GLY A 377 -17.58 3.71 -4.92
C GLY A 377 -16.35 4.02 -4.05
N ARG A 378 -16.08 3.19 -3.02
CA ARG A 378 -14.98 3.44 -2.11
C ARG A 378 -14.25 2.13 -1.76
N PHE A 379 -13.16 1.87 -2.47
CA PHE A 379 -12.31 0.70 -2.24
C PHE A 379 -10.82 0.99 -2.41
N TYR A 380 -10.35 1.30 -3.63
CA TYR A 380 -8.93 1.52 -3.90
C TYR A 380 -8.38 2.75 -3.18
N GLN A 381 -9.16 3.80 -3.06
CA GLN A 381 -8.77 5.00 -2.32
C GLN A 381 -8.49 4.74 -0.82
N ASP A 382 -9.10 3.71 -0.23
CA ASP A 382 -8.90 3.38 1.20
C ASP A 382 -7.59 2.61 1.44
N VAL A 383 -7.06 1.91 0.44
CA VAL A 383 -5.75 1.27 0.51
C VAL A 383 -4.61 2.19 0.05
N ALA A 384 -4.92 3.31 -0.59
CA ALA A 384 -3.93 4.27 -1.07
C ALA A 384 -3.15 5.00 0.03
N ALA A 385 -3.52 4.84 1.30
CA ALA A 385 -2.80 5.34 2.46
C ALA A 385 -2.64 4.24 3.51
N TYR A 386 -1.55 4.26 4.26
CA TYR A 386 -1.22 3.31 5.34
C TYR A 386 -0.96 1.87 4.86
N GLY A 387 -0.50 1.71 3.62
CA GLY A 387 -0.14 0.44 3.01
C GLY A 387 -1.31 -0.31 2.38
N HIS A 388 -0.98 -1.12 1.36
CA HIS A 388 -1.92 -1.98 0.65
C HIS A 388 -2.04 -3.38 1.27
N PHE A 389 -1.14 -3.72 2.20
CA PHE A 389 -1.04 -5.04 2.82
C PHE A 389 -1.15 -4.96 4.35
N GLY A 390 -1.61 -6.07 4.97
CA GLY A 390 -1.75 -6.17 6.42
C GLY A 390 -2.83 -5.26 7.01
N ARG A 391 -3.83 -4.87 6.24
CA ARG A 391 -4.92 -3.97 6.64
C ARG A 391 -6.08 -4.74 7.26
N THR A 392 -6.00 -4.97 8.57
CA THR A 392 -7.05 -5.68 9.32
C THR A 392 -8.32 -4.85 9.53
N ASP A 393 -8.26 -3.56 9.28
CA ASP A 393 -9.38 -2.62 9.31
C ASP A 393 -10.24 -2.65 8.02
N LEU A 394 -9.73 -3.29 6.97
CA LEU A 394 -10.39 -3.44 5.67
C LEU A 394 -10.55 -4.93 5.34
N ASP A 395 -11.68 -5.32 4.77
CA ASP A 395 -11.87 -6.67 4.24
C ASP A 395 -11.25 -6.75 2.83
N LEU A 396 -9.96 -7.07 2.76
CA LEU A 396 -9.20 -7.16 1.51
C LEU A 396 -9.13 -8.61 1.02
N THR A 397 -9.50 -8.82 -0.23
CA THR A 397 -9.57 -10.16 -0.83
C THR A 397 -8.21 -10.86 -0.89
N TRP A 398 -7.11 -10.12 -1.02
CA TRP A 398 -5.75 -10.66 -1.05
C TRP A 398 -5.14 -10.91 0.34
N GLU A 399 -5.82 -10.50 1.41
CA GLU A 399 -5.44 -10.87 2.79
C GLU A 399 -6.12 -12.15 3.29
N ARG A 400 -7.01 -12.76 2.50
CA ARG A 400 -7.70 -14.00 2.86
C ARG A 400 -6.72 -15.17 2.97
N THR A 401 -6.98 -16.04 3.95
CA THR A 401 -6.20 -17.26 4.23
C THR A 401 -7.04 -18.52 4.00
N ASP A 402 -7.90 -18.48 2.99
CA ASP A 402 -8.89 -19.53 2.66
C ASP A 402 -8.28 -20.80 2.06
N LYS A 403 -6.99 -20.78 1.70
CA LYS A 403 -6.25 -21.97 1.23
C LYS A 403 -5.51 -22.70 2.35
N VAL A 404 -5.52 -22.20 3.57
CA VAL A 404 -4.71 -22.72 4.69
C VAL A 404 -4.97 -24.20 4.95
N GLU A 405 -6.23 -24.62 5.06
CA GLU A 405 -6.53 -26.02 5.38
C GLU A 405 -6.08 -26.98 4.26
N LEU A 406 -6.29 -26.59 3.01
CA LEU A 406 -5.81 -27.33 1.85
C LEU A 406 -4.28 -27.46 1.84
N LEU A 407 -3.56 -26.38 2.17
CA LEU A 407 -2.10 -26.38 2.19
C LEU A 407 -1.52 -27.18 3.38
N LYS A 408 -2.20 -27.23 4.52
CA LYS A 408 -1.80 -28.02 5.69
C LYS A 408 -1.79 -29.54 5.44
N GLU A 409 -2.63 -30.05 4.54
CA GLU A 409 -2.65 -31.47 4.20
C GLU A 409 -1.28 -31.98 3.70
N TYR A 410 -0.53 -31.08 3.03
CA TYR A 410 0.82 -31.41 2.54
C TYR A 410 1.88 -31.48 3.66
N LEU A 411 1.72 -30.72 4.76
CA LEU A 411 2.58 -30.88 5.95
C LEU A 411 2.38 -32.26 6.60
N LEU A 412 1.16 -32.73 6.67
CA LEU A 412 0.82 -34.03 7.29
C LEU A 412 1.34 -35.19 6.45
N SER A 413 1.29 -35.09 5.13
CA SER A 413 1.75 -36.13 4.22
C SER A 413 3.28 -36.28 4.21
N THR A 414 4.03 -35.20 4.41
CA THR A 414 5.51 -35.21 4.48
C THR A 414 6.04 -35.62 5.85
N SER A 415 5.23 -35.54 6.91
CA SER A 415 5.61 -35.99 8.26
C SER A 415 5.40 -37.50 8.46
N ALA A 416 4.70 -38.17 7.52
CA ALA A 416 4.39 -39.58 7.57
C ALA A 416 5.30 -40.45 6.65
N ALA A 417 6.20 -39.82 5.90
CA ALA A 417 7.20 -40.46 5.04
C ALA A 417 8.61 -40.30 5.62
#